data_986a51feff2905b5bb5c859072d07e5c
#
_entry.id   986a51feff2905b5bb5c859072d07e5c
#
_cell.length_a   1.000
_cell.length_b   1.000
_cell.length_c   1.000
_cell.angle_alpha   90.00
_cell.angle_beta   90.00
_cell.angle_gamma   90.00
#
_symmetry.space_group_name_H-M   'P 1'
#
loop_
_entity.id
_entity.type
_entity.pdbx_description
1 polymer ?
#
loop_
_entity_poly.entity_id
_entity_poly.type
_entity_poly.pdbx_seq_one_letter_code
_entity_poly.pdbx_strand_id
1 'polypeptide(L)'
;MSWQVGTIGNLATLQRGYDLPDSAREPGPFPVVGAAGPNGFHSEARTAGPGVTVGRSGGSIGKVTFVSEDFWPHNTCLFVTDFKGNDPRFVAYLLGTLNLAQLNSGAAQPSLNRNFVYGVRIRSGLY
;
A
#
# COMPACT_ATOMS: atom_id res chain seq x y z
N MET A 1 -0.02 27.73 -12.33
CA MET A 1 -0.12 26.53 -11.49
C MET A 1 1.18 26.37 -10.72
N SER A 2 1.09 26.27 -9.42
CA SER A 2 2.26 26.06 -8.58
C SER A 2 2.40 24.59 -8.21
N TRP A 3 3.65 24.16 -8.05
CA TRP A 3 3.93 22.82 -7.58
C TRP A 3 4.20 22.86 -6.09
N GLN A 4 3.65 21.90 -5.37
CA GLN A 4 3.95 21.72 -3.97
C GLN A 4 5.01 20.64 -3.83
N VAL A 5 5.97 20.87 -2.94
CA VAL A 5 6.99 19.88 -2.59
C VAL A 5 6.68 19.40 -1.18
N GLY A 6 6.62 18.10 -1.02
CA GLY A 6 6.34 17.48 0.28
C GLY A 6 6.95 16.11 0.34
N THR A 7 6.45 15.31 1.26
CA THR A 7 6.84 13.91 1.42
C THR A 7 5.61 13.02 1.30
N ILE A 8 5.82 11.72 1.13
CA ILE A 8 4.73 10.76 1.13
C ILE A 8 3.94 10.85 2.44
N GLY A 9 4.61 11.12 3.57
CA GLY A 9 3.93 11.30 4.85
C GLY A 9 2.91 12.44 4.86
N ASN A 10 3.09 13.45 4.01
CA ASN A 10 2.10 14.53 3.83
C ASN A 10 0.93 14.11 2.94
N LEU A 11 1.14 13.10 2.09
CA LEU A 11 0.17 12.63 1.11
C LEU A 11 -0.80 11.61 1.71
N ALA A 12 -0.30 10.67 2.51
CA ALA A 12 -1.09 9.55 3.00
C ALA A 12 -0.45 8.93 4.24
N THR A 13 -1.28 8.26 5.03
CA THR A 13 -0.83 7.45 6.16
C THR A 13 -0.82 5.99 5.75
N LEU A 14 0.28 5.30 6.03
CA LEU A 14 0.45 3.88 5.71
C LEU A 14 0.49 3.06 7.00
N GLN A 15 0.00 1.83 6.89
CA GLN A 15 0.03 0.85 7.97
C GLN A 15 0.36 -0.52 7.40
N ARG A 16 1.08 -1.33 8.17
CA ARG A 16 1.27 -2.74 7.84
C ARG A 16 -0.07 -3.47 7.86
N GLY A 17 -0.29 -4.34 6.88
CA GLY A 17 -1.49 -5.18 6.82
C GLY A 17 -1.54 -6.23 7.93
N TYR A 18 -2.57 -7.07 7.88
CA TYR A 18 -2.92 -8.00 8.96
C TYR A 18 -2.60 -9.43 8.58
N ASP A 19 -2.09 -10.20 9.52
CA ASP A 19 -1.84 -11.62 9.33
C ASP A 19 -3.14 -12.35 8.96
N LEU A 20 -3.05 -13.24 7.99
CA LEU A 20 -4.13 -14.14 7.62
C LEU A 20 -3.52 -15.48 7.21
N PRO A 21 -3.30 -16.39 8.18
CA PRO A 21 -2.81 -17.72 7.86
C PRO A 21 -3.78 -18.47 6.96
N ASP A 22 -3.27 -19.34 6.09
CA ASP A 22 -4.13 -20.12 5.19
C ASP A 22 -5.18 -20.92 5.96
N SER A 23 -4.84 -21.42 7.15
CA SER A 23 -5.76 -22.15 8.01
C SER A 23 -6.93 -21.31 8.52
N ALA A 24 -6.79 -19.97 8.52
CA ALA A 24 -7.83 -19.05 8.97
C ALA A 24 -8.67 -18.50 7.82
N ARG A 25 -8.29 -18.77 6.56
CA ARG A 25 -9.05 -18.29 5.40
C ARG A 25 -10.36 -19.05 5.26
N GLU A 26 -11.41 -18.31 5.00
CA GLU A 26 -12.73 -18.84 4.71
C GLU A 26 -13.22 -18.27 3.38
N PRO A 27 -13.95 -19.06 2.57
CA PRO A 27 -14.49 -18.56 1.31
C PRO A 27 -15.36 -17.33 1.51
N GLY A 28 -15.23 -16.35 0.64
CA GLY A 28 -16.02 -15.14 0.72
C GLY A 28 -15.72 -14.18 -0.42
N PRO A 29 -16.38 -13.00 -0.43
CA PRO A 29 -16.33 -12.08 -1.55
C PRO A 29 -15.19 -11.06 -1.51
N PHE A 30 -14.46 -10.97 -0.39
CA PHE A 30 -13.49 -9.89 -0.20
C PHE A 30 -12.11 -10.31 -0.66
N PRO A 31 -11.47 -9.54 -1.57
CA PRO A 31 -10.12 -9.87 -1.99
C PRO A 31 -9.13 -9.74 -0.83
N VAL A 32 -8.19 -10.67 -0.79
CA VAL A 32 -6.99 -10.57 0.05
C VAL A 32 -5.88 -10.00 -0.82
N VAL A 33 -5.25 -8.93 -0.39
CA VAL A 33 -4.23 -8.24 -1.17
C VAL A 33 -2.89 -8.29 -0.44
N GLY A 34 -1.91 -8.93 -1.07
CA GLY A 34 -0.57 -9.05 -0.53
C GLY A 34 0.45 -8.22 -1.30
N ALA A 35 1.73 -8.51 -1.09
CA ALA A 35 2.82 -7.78 -1.71
C ALA A 35 2.75 -7.75 -3.24
N ALA A 36 2.33 -8.85 -3.85
CA ALA A 36 2.25 -8.97 -5.32
C ALA A 36 0.89 -8.55 -5.89
N GLY A 37 -0.05 -8.12 -5.06
CA GLY A 37 -1.40 -7.76 -5.46
C GLY A 37 -2.43 -8.74 -4.93
N PRO A 38 -3.60 -8.87 -5.60
CA PRO A 38 -4.65 -9.77 -5.14
C PRO A 38 -4.18 -11.21 -5.04
N ASN A 39 -4.56 -11.87 -3.94
CA ASN A 39 -4.17 -13.24 -3.63
C ASN A 39 -5.35 -13.96 -2.98
N GLY A 40 -6.34 -14.31 -3.78
CA GLY A 40 -7.52 -15.01 -3.31
C GLY A 40 -8.53 -14.12 -2.60
N PHE A 41 -9.43 -14.77 -1.87
CA PHE A 41 -10.58 -14.12 -1.23
C PHE A 41 -10.77 -14.63 0.19
N HIS A 42 -11.50 -13.85 0.98
CA HIS A 42 -11.83 -14.20 2.35
C HIS A 42 -13.25 -13.74 2.68
N SER A 43 -13.81 -14.29 3.74
CA SER A 43 -15.17 -13.96 4.19
C SER A 43 -15.28 -12.60 4.85
N GLU A 44 -14.16 -12.02 5.30
CA GLU A 44 -14.14 -10.73 5.98
C GLU A 44 -13.20 -9.76 5.28
N ALA A 45 -13.57 -8.47 5.30
CA ALA A 45 -12.70 -7.37 4.94
C ALA A 45 -12.19 -6.69 6.21
N ARG A 46 -10.98 -6.13 6.16
CA ARG A 46 -10.42 -5.37 7.28
C ARG A 46 -10.40 -3.87 7.02
N THR A 47 -10.61 -3.46 5.79
CA THR A 47 -10.65 -2.04 5.44
C THR A 47 -11.62 -1.82 4.29
N ALA A 48 -12.22 -0.64 4.28
CA ALA A 48 -13.12 -0.24 3.20
C ALA A 48 -12.32 0.19 1.97
N GLY A 49 -12.86 -0.11 0.79
CA GLY A 49 -12.36 0.42 -0.46
C GLY A 49 -12.97 1.79 -0.79
N PRO A 50 -12.42 2.47 -1.79
CA PRO A 50 -11.23 2.10 -2.52
C PRO A 50 -9.97 2.23 -1.67
N GLY A 51 -8.97 1.39 -1.95
CA GLY A 51 -7.74 1.37 -1.19
C GLY A 51 -6.51 1.26 -2.07
N VAL A 52 -5.35 1.45 -1.43
CA VAL A 52 -4.05 1.37 -2.09
C VAL A 52 -3.11 0.56 -1.20
N THR A 53 -2.41 -0.38 -1.79
CA THR A 53 -1.39 -1.17 -1.10
C THR A 53 -0.03 -1.02 -1.76
N VAL A 54 1.02 -1.21 -0.96
CA VAL A 54 2.40 -1.24 -1.42
C VAL A 54 3.07 -2.49 -0.87
N GLY A 55 3.64 -3.31 -1.73
CA GLY A 55 4.36 -4.50 -1.30
C GLY A 55 5.51 -4.12 -0.37
N ARG A 56 5.63 -4.82 0.80
CA ARG A 56 6.66 -4.52 1.79
C ARG A 56 7.69 -5.62 1.96
N SER A 57 7.49 -6.77 1.35
CA SER A 57 8.40 -7.91 1.53
C SER A 57 8.50 -8.74 0.25
N GLY A 58 9.58 -9.50 0.14
CA GLY A 58 9.82 -10.40 -0.98
C GLY A 58 10.17 -9.68 -2.28
N GLY A 59 9.97 -10.38 -3.40
CA GLY A 59 10.31 -9.86 -4.72
C GLY A 59 9.37 -8.79 -5.24
N SER A 60 8.28 -8.51 -4.54
CA SER A 60 7.27 -7.51 -4.94
C SER A 60 7.36 -6.22 -4.12
N ILE A 61 8.46 -6.00 -3.41
CA ILE A 61 8.68 -4.76 -2.66
C ILE A 61 8.47 -3.55 -3.58
N GLY A 62 7.63 -2.62 -3.13
CA GLY A 62 7.36 -1.39 -3.87
C GLY A 62 6.25 -1.48 -4.89
N LYS A 63 5.70 -2.68 -5.13
CA LYS A 63 4.57 -2.83 -6.06
C LYS A 63 3.32 -2.19 -5.48
N VAL A 64 2.73 -1.27 -6.23
CA VAL A 64 1.51 -0.56 -5.84
C VAL A 64 0.30 -1.23 -6.48
N THR A 65 -0.75 -1.45 -5.67
CA THR A 65 -2.02 -2.01 -6.14
C THR A 65 -3.16 -1.11 -5.70
N PHE A 66 -4.03 -0.75 -6.64
CA PHE A 66 -5.29 -0.07 -6.35
C PHE A 66 -6.38 -1.12 -6.18
N VAL A 67 -7.19 -0.99 -5.12
CA VAL A 67 -8.27 -1.94 -4.80
C VAL A 67 -9.57 -1.16 -4.75
N SER A 68 -10.51 -1.47 -5.64
CA SER A 68 -11.79 -0.73 -5.72
C SER A 68 -12.81 -1.17 -4.67
N GLU A 69 -12.63 -2.34 -4.07
CA GLU A 69 -13.57 -2.98 -3.16
C GLU A 69 -13.08 -2.93 -1.72
N ASP A 70 -13.95 -3.25 -0.77
CA ASP A 70 -13.51 -3.59 0.57
C ASP A 70 -12.62 -4.82 0.50
N PHE A 71 -11.57 -4.88 1.32
CA PHE A 71 -10.56 -5.92 1.17
C PHE A 71 -9.83 -6.21 2.48
N TRP A 72 -9.07 -7.30 2.46
CA TRP A 72 -8.16 -7.66 3.55
C TRP A 72 -6.72 -7.36 3.10
N PRO A 73 -6.07 -6.30 3.62
CA PRO A 73 -4.65 -6.08 3.35
C PRO A 73 -3.82 -7.05 4.18
N HIS A 74 -3.02 -7.86 3.49
CA HIS A 74 -2.17 -8.88 4.13
C HIS A 74 -0.92 -8.25 4.74
N ASN A 75 -0.30 -8.94 5.70
CA ASN A 75 0.89 -8.45 6.38
C ASN A 75 2.11 -8.29 5.46
N THR A 76 2.07 -8.81 4.25
CA THR A 76 3.12 -8.65 3.25
C THR A 76 3.02 -7.34 2.49
N CYS A 77 2.04 -6.50 2.80
CA CYS A 77 1.90 -5.17 2.21
C CYS A 77 1.73 -4.09 3.27
N LEU A 78 1.99 -2.85 2.87
CA LEU A 78 1.50 -1.65 3.55
C LEU A 78 0.21 -1.23 2.87
N PHE A 79 -0.72 -0.64 3.60
CA PHE A 79 -1.93 -0.10 3.00
C PHE A 79 -2.22 1.29 3.53
N VAL A 80 -2.89 2.10 2.72
CA VAL A 80 -3.24 3.47 3.09
C VAL A 80 -4.44 3.44 4.03
N THR A 81 -4.26 4.00 5.22
CA THR A 81 -5.33 4.13 6.22
C THR A 81 -5.99 5.50 6.20
N ASP A 82 -5.27 6.51 5.70
CA ASP A 82 -5.78 7.88 5.60
C ASP A 82 -5.17 8.51 4.34
N PHE A 83 -6.04 8.91 3.42
CA PHE A 83 -5.62 9.56 2.17
C PHE A 83 -5.44 11.08 2.33
N LYS A 84 -5.73 11.63 3.50
CA LYS A 84 -5.56 13.07 3.82
C LYS A 84 -6.26 13.98 2.80
N GLY A 85 -7.43 13.55 2.33
CA GLY A 85 -8.21 14.29 1.35
C GLY A 85 -7.81 14.09 -0.10
N ASN A 86 -6.80 13.26 -0.37
CA ASN A 86 -6.35 12.98 -1.73
C ASN A 86 -7.17 11.87 -2.36
N ASP A 87 -7.32 11.93 -3.68
CA ASP A 87 -8.00 10.88 -4.43
C ASP A 87 -7.17 9.58 -4.36
N PRO A 88 -7.79 8.43 -4.00
CA PRO A 88 -7.05 7.16 -3.91
C PRO A 88 -6.37 6.74 -5.21
N ARG A 89 -6.99 7.00 -6.37
CA ARG A 89 -6.37 6.67 -7.67
C ARG A 89 -5.14 7.52 -7.93
N PHE A 90 -5.20 8.80 -7.56
CA PHE A 90 -4.05 9.69 -7.66
C PHE A 90 -2.91 9.23 -6.76
N VAL A 91 -3.22 8.86 -5.52
CA VAL A 91 -2.22 8.35 -4.58
C VAL A 91 -1.57 7.08 -5.12
N ALA A 92 -2.37 6.15 -5.66
CA ALA A 92 -1.84 4.93 -6.27
C ALA A 92 -0.91 5.25 -7.45
N TYR A 93 -1.33 6.16 -8.32
CA TYR A 93 -0.52 6.56 -9.47
C TYR A 93 0.81 7.18 -9.02
N LEU A 94 0.75 8.11 -8.08
CA LEU A 94 1.93 8.81 -7.61
C LEU A 94 2.93 7.84 -6.94
N LEU A 95 2.45 6.98 -6.06
CA LEU A 95 3.31 5.96 -5.43
C LEU A 95 3.92 5.02 -6.47
N GLY A 96 3.16 4.68 -7.51
CA GLY A 96 3.64 3.81 -8.59
C GLY A 96 4.73 4.45 -9.46
N THR A 97 4.83 5.79 -9.50
CA THR A 97 5.89 6.48 -10.24
C THR A 97 7.22 6.53 -9.49
N LEU A 98 7.20 6.18 -8.21
CA LEU A 98 8.38 6.19 -7.36
C LEU A 98 8.99 4.79 -7.32
N ASN A 99 10.32 4.71 -7.29
CA ASN A 99 10.99 3.42 -7.17
C ASN A 99 11.13 3.04 -5.69
N LEU A 100 10.01 2.69 -5.05
CA LEU A 100 9.99 2.38 -3.63
C LEU A 100 10.78 1.12 -3.27
N ALA A 101 11.03 0.24 -4.25
CA ALA A 101 11.83 -0.95 -4.03
C ALA A 101 13.27 -0.62 -3.57
N GLN A 102 13.76 0.58 -3.89
CA GLN A 102 15.09 1.03 -3.44
C GLN A 102 15.14 1.28 -1.94
N LEU A 103 13.99 1.39 -1.26
CA LEU A 103 13.91 1.68 0.16
C LEU A 103 13.89 0.43 1.03
N ASN A 104 14.29 -0.72 0.48
CA ASN A 104 14.36 -1.95 1.27
C ASN A 104 15.39 -1.82 2.40
N SER A 105 15.26 -2.71 3.40
CA SER A 105 16.09 -2.64 4.61
C SER A 105 17.55 -3.02 4.40
N GLY A 106 17.90 -3.58 3.23
CA GLY A 106 19.24 -4.11 2.98
C GLY A 106 19.55 -5.41 3.70
N ALA A 107 18.60 -5.98 4.41
CA ALA A 107 18.77 -7.25 5.13
C ALA A 107 18.69 -8.44 4.17
N ALA A 108 19.03 -9.63 4.68
CA ALA A 108 18.92 -10.88 3.91
C ALA A 108 17.47 -11.14 3.47
N GLN A 109 16.50 -10.70 4.25
CA GLN A 109 15.08 -10.67 3.87
C GLN A 109 14.63 -9.22 3.79
N PRO A 110 14.78 -8.59 2.61
CA PRO A 110 14.44 -7.18 2.47
C PRO A 110 12.98 -6.91 2.80
N SER A 111 12.72 -5.79 3.45
CA SER A 111 11.38 -5.31 3.73
C SER A 111 11.30 -3.80 3.56
N LEU A 112 10.11 -3.32 3.28
CA LEU A 112 9.81 -1.90 3.15
C LEU A 112 9.20 -1.40 4.44
N ASN A 113 9.90 -0.46 5.10
CA ASN A 113 9.42 0.16 6.33
C ASN A 113 8.68 1.46 5.99
N ARG A 114 7.47 1.62 6.53
CA ARG A 114 6.66 2.81 6.26
C ARG A 114 7.37 4.12 6.62
N ASN A 115 8.22 4.10 7.65
CA ASN A 115 8.94 5.30 8.06
C ASN A 115 9.95 5.76 7.00
N PHE A 116 10.55 4.83 6.28
CA PHE A 116 11.42 5.16 5.14
C PHE A 116 10.59 5.72 3.99
N VAL A 117 9.42 5.14 3.74
CA VAL A 117 8.52 5.62 2.68
C VAL A 117 8.06 7.04 2.95
N TYR A 118 7.72 7.35 4.21
CA TYR A 118 7.27 8.69 4.59
C TYR A 118 8.29 9.78 4.27
N GLY A 119 9.57 9.46 4.32
CA GLY A 119 10.63 10.43 4.06
C GLY A 119 10.87 10.75 2.59
N VAL A 120 10.27 9.98 1.67
CA VAL A 120 10.47 10.19 0.25
C VAL A 120 9.83 11.51 -0.18
N ARG A 121 10.63 12.36 -0.83
CA ARG A 121 10.14 13.63 -1.34
C ARG A 121 9.36 13.43 -2.62
N ILE A 122 8.26 14.11 -2.70
CA ILE A 122 7.39 14.10 -3.88
C ILE A 122 7.10 15.53 -4.30
N ARG A 123 6.78 15.69 -5.58
CA ARG A 123 6.30 16.95 -6.12
C ARG A 123 4.91 16.70 -6.67
N SER A 124 3.93 17.41 -6.13
CA SER A 124 2.56 17.30 -6.60
C SER A 124 2.06 18.65 -7.10
N GLY A 125 1.29 18.62 -8.18
CA GLY A 125 0.63 19.79 -8.68
C GLY A 125 -0.65 20.07 -7.90
N LEU A 126 -1.24 21.24 -8.14
CA LEU A 126 -2.57 21.57 -7.65
C LEU A 126 -3.59 20.92 -8.58
N TYR A 127 -4.52 20.21 -8.00
CA TYR A 127 -5.54 19.47 -8.72
C TYR A 127 -6.92 20.03 -8.41
#